data_ffae06aac811791d9efce95c082bbe00
#
_entry.id   ffae06aac811791d9efce95c082bbe00
#
_cell.length_a   1.000
_cell.length_b   1.000
_cell.length_c   1.000
_cell.angle_alpha   90.00
_cell.angle_beta   90.00
_cell.angle_gamma   90.00
#
_symmetry.space_group_name_H-M   'P 1'
#
loop_
_entity.id
_entity.type
_entity.pdbx_description
1 polymer ?
#
loop_
_entity_poly.entity_id
_entity_poly.type
_entity_poly.pdbx_seq_one_letter_code
_entity_poly.pdbx_strand_id
1 'polypeptide(L)'
;MTMLAVSGLTKRFGGFFAVKDVSFEVEEGEILGLIGPNGSGKSTTFNCIAGLYAPTAGSIAFEGEEIGGLAPNRICHKGIGRTFQIPRPFRNLSLLENVALSAFFGQDRHVSRTDCWRLAEEALALVGLSTDARAGTDGLGAAALKKLELARALATQPRLFLADESLNGLDHAEMDQAADMLRRIRREKGITIVWVEHIMGVLMRVVDRVVVLDHGEVIFEGAPAAAQADRRVVEVYLGPEAVA
;
A
#
# COMPACT_ATOMS: atom_id res chain seq x y z
N MET A 1 14.41 -7.45 -10.54
CA MET A 1 15.31 -7.41 -9.37
C MET A 1 14.44 -7.36 -8.12
N THR A 2 14.67 -8.26 -7.15
CA THR A 2 13.82 -8.33 -5.94
C THR A 2 13.96 -7.02 -5.14
N MET A 3 12.85 -6.30 -4.98
CA MET A 3 12.79 -5.05 -4.22
C MET A 3 12.43 -5.30 -2.75
N LEU A 4 11.45 -6.18 -2.50
CA LEU A 4 11.06 -6.58 -1.15
C LEU A 4 11.08 -8.10 -1.06
N ALA A 5 11.73 -8.65 -0.04
CA ALA A 5 11.68 -10.07 0.29
C ALA A 5 11.14 -10.25 1.71
N VAL A 6 10.09 -11.01 1.84
CA VAL A 6 9.49 -11.42 3.12
C VAL A 6 9.74 -12.91 3.27
N SER A 7 10.43 -13.33 4.33
CA SER A 7 10.86 -14.72 4.53
C SER A 7 10.46 -15.22 5.91
N GLY A 8 9.59 -16.22 5.96
CA GLY A 8 9.14 -16.85 7.20
C GLY A 8 8.45 -15.90 8.17
N LEU A 9 7.87 -14.80 7.67
CA LEU A 9 7.28 -13.76 8.51
C LEU A 9 6.22 -14.36 9.43
N THR A 10 6.45 -14.20 10.73
CA THR A 10 5.52 -14.63 11.76
C THR A 10 5.22 -13.47 12.69
N LYS A 11 3.95 -13.22 12.96
CA LYS A 11 3.49 -12.24 13.96
C LYS A 11 2.46 -12.84 14.88
N ARG A 12 2.77 -12.82 16.17
CA ARG A 12 1.92 -13.34 17.24
C ARG A 12 1.49 -12.21 18.20
N PHE A 13 0.25 -12.22 18.58
CA PHE A 13 -0.31 -11.38 19.64
C PHE A 13 -0.80 -12.28 20.77
N GLY A 14 -0.08 -12.29 21.91
CA GLY A 14 -0.34 -13.28 22.97
C GLY A 14 -0.21 -14.70 22.46
N GLY A 15 -1.29 -15.49 22.52
CA GLY A 15 -1.34 -16.86 21.99
C GLY A 15 -1.78 -16.98 20.54
N PHE A 16 -2.25 -15.89 19.91
CA PHE A 16 -2.82 -15.90 18.56
C PHE A 16 -1.76 -15.56 17.49
N PHE A 17 -1.66 -16.40 16.46
CA PHE A 17 -0.86 -16.12 15.28
C PHE A 17 -1.70 -15.35 14.25
N ALA A 18 -1.38 -14.08 14.05
CA ALA A 18 -2.02 -13.26 13.02
C ALA A 18 -1.39 -13.43 11.64
N VAL A 19 -0.10 -13.79 11.62
CA VAL A 19 0.68 -14.18 10.42
C VAL A 19 1.62 -15.30 10.86
N LYS A 20 1.73 -16.37 10.04
CA LYS A 20 2.49 -17.57 10.37
C LYS A 20 3.25 -18.04 9.14
N ASP A 21 4.57 -17.98 9.20
CA ASP A 21 5.50 -18.47 8.17
C ASP A 21 5.20 -17.94 6.75
N VAL A 22 4.80 -16.66 6.65
CA VAL A 22 4.50 -16.02 5.36
C VAL A 22 5.78 -15.65 4.64
N SER A 23 5.93 -16.12 3.39
CA SER A 23 7.05 -15.81 2.52
C SER A 23 6.54 -15.41 1.14
N PHE A 24 7.06 -14.30 0.60
CA PHE A 24 6.85 -13.85 -0.77
C PHE A 24 7.89 -12.79 -1.13
N GLU A 25 8.06 -12.55 -2.42
CA GLU A 25 8.93 -11.50 -2.95
C GLU A 25 8.13 -10.51 -3.78
N VAL A 26 8.64 -9.29 -3.95
CA VAL A 26 8.10 -8.27 -4.85
C VAL A 26 9.23 -7.79 -5.75
N GLU A 27 9.01 -7.87 -7.05
CA GLU A 27 9.97 -7.42 -8.05
C GLU A 27 9.88 -5.91 -8.28
N GLU A 28 11.00 -5.31 -8.69
CA GLU A 28 11.03 -3.89 -9.05
C GLU A 28 10.05 -3.57 -10.19
N GLY A 29 9.25 -2.54 -10.02
CA GLY A 29 8.24 -2.12 -10.98
C GLY A 29 6.98 -3.01 -11.03
N GLU A 30 6.86 -4.00 -10.16
CA GLU A 30 5.67 -4.86 -10.04
C GLU A 30 4.52 -4.16 -9.30
N ILE A 31 3.28 -4.47 -9.67
CA ILE A 31 2.11 -4.26 -8.83
C ILE A 31 1.69 -5.62 -8.28
N LEU A 32 2.03 -5.91 -7.03
CA LEU A 32 1.62 -7.13 -6.33
C LEU A 32 0.31 -6.91 -5.57
N GLY A 33 -0.68 -7.76 -5.78
CA GLY A 33 -1.90 -7.83 -4.98
C GLY A 33 -1.71 -8.73 -3.76
N LEU A 34 -1.90 -8.22 -2.55
CA LEU A 34 -1.97 -9.03 -1.34
C LEU A 34 -3.43 -9.16 -0.92
N ILE A 35 -4.02 -10.31 -1.12
CA ILE A 35 -5.45 -10.55 -1.02
C ILE A 35 -5.78 -11.66 0.00
N GLY A 36 -7.06 -11.80 0.32
CA GLY A 36 -7.55 -12.79 1.29
C GLY A 36 -8.78 -12.27 2.03
N PRO A 37 -9.53 -13.12 2.74
CA PRO A 37 -10.68 -12.72 3.53
C PRO A 37 -10.29 -11.80 4.69
N ASN A 38 -11.31 -11.25 5.37
CA ASN A 38 -11.10 -10.48 6.59
C ASN A 38 -10.46 -11.38 7.66
N GLY A 39 -9.44 -10.86 8.35
CA GLY A 39 -8.70 -11.64 9.36
C GLY A 39 -7.61 -12.55 8.79
N SER A 40 -7.37 -12.61 7.49
CA SER A 40 -6.34 -13.48 6.90
C SER A 40 -4.89 -13.05 7.14
N GLY A 41 -4.64 -11.89 7.76
CA GLY A 41 -3.30 -11.44 8.10
C GLY A 41 -2.74 -10.31 7.22
N LYS A 42 -3.44 -9.85 6.16
CA LYS A 42 -2.97 -8.80 5.22
C LYS A 42 -2.48 -7.53 5.92
N SER A 43 -3.35 -6.91 6.71
CA SER A 43 -3.01 -5.66 7.42
C SER A 43 -1.91 -5.87 8.46
N THR A 44 -1.80 -7.06 9.05
CA THR A 44 -0.70 -7.40 9.96
C THR A 44 0.61 -7.51 9.21
N THR A 45 0.63 -8.16 8.05
CA THR A 45 1.80 -8.24 7.14
C THR A 45 2.24 -6.83 6.72
N PHE A 46 1.31 -5.98 6.26
CA PHE A 46 1.59 -4.58 5.94
C PHE A 46 2.16 -3.80 7.13
N ASN A 47 1.60 -3.99 8.32
CA ASN A 47 2.08 -3.34 9.53
C ASN A 47 3.49 -3.80 9.92
N CYS A 48 3.86 -5.05 9.65
CA CYS A 48 5.23 -5.52 9.85
C CYS A 48 6.19 -4.89 8.83
N ILE A 49 5.83 -4.83 7.54
CA ILE A 49 6.64 -4.21 6.49
C ILE A 49 6.82 -2.71 6.76
N ALA A 50 5.76 -2.02 7.19
CA ALA A 50 5.79 -0.58 7.49
C ALA A 50 6.36 -0.24 8.88
N GLY A 51 6.81 -1.22 9.67
CA GLY A 51 7.45 -1.03 10.97
C GLY A 51 6.53 -0.67 12.13
N LEU A 52 5.19 -0.77 11.95
CA LEU A 52 4.26 -0.59 13.05
C LEU A 52 4.28 -1.77 14.03
N TYR A 53 4.59 -2.96 13.52
CA TYR A 53 4.78 -4.16 14.34
C TYR A 53 6.15 -4.79 14.03
N ALA A 54 6.92 -5.07 15.06
CA ALA A 54 8.10 -5.93 14.89
C ALA A 54 7.65 -7.38 14.61
N PRO A 55 8.25 -8.09 13.66
CA PRO A 55 8.06 -9.52 13.48
C PRO A 55 8.33 -10.29 14.79
N THR A 56 7.61 -11.38 15.01
CA THR A 56 7.92 -12.33 16.09
C THR A 56 9.01 -13.31 15.65
N ALA A 57 9.03 -13.66 14.36
CA ALA A 57 10.04 -14.45 13.69
C ALA A 57 10.04 -14.16 12.18
N GLY A 58 11.05 -14.63 11.47
CA GLY A 58 11.26 -14.35 10.05
C GLY A 58 11.99 -13.04 9.82
N SER A 59 12.15 -12.67 8.55
CA SER A 59 12.89 -11.48 8.12
C SER A 59 12.11 -10.73 7.04
N ILE A 60 12.37 -9.43 6.94
CA ILE A 60 11.83 -8.54 5.90
C ILE A 60 13.00 -7.74 5.36
N ALA A 61 13.39 -7.98 4.11
CA ALA A 61 14.47 -7.25 3.46
C ALA A 61 13.93 -6.35 2.36
N PHE A 62 14.36 -5.10 2.33
CA PHE A 62 14.09 -4.13 1.28
C PHE A 62 15.40 -3.79 0.57
N GLU A 63 15.46 -4.05 -0.76
CA GLU A 63 16.69 -3.91 -1.57
C GLU A 63 17.90 -4.62 -0.95
N GLY A 64 17.66 -5.81 -0.39
CA GLY A 64 18.68 -6.63 0.26
C GLY A 64 19.06 -6.21 1.69
N GLU A 65 18.53 -5.11 2.21
CA GLU A 65 18.76 -4.68 3.58
C GLU A 65 17.62 -5.11 4.52
N GLU A 66 17.96 -5.71 5.67
CA GLU A 66 16.98 -6.09 6.70
C GLU A 66 16.28 -4.84 7.28
N ILE A 67 14.95 -4.83 7.25
CA ILE A 67 14.12 -3.75 7.77
C ILE A 67 13.16 -4.20 8.88
N GLY A 68 13.09 -5.50 9.17
CA GLY A 68 12.21 -6.07 10.18
C GLY A 68 12.45 -5.46 11.55
N GLY A 69 11.40 -4.87 12.15
CA GLY A 69 11.49 -4.24 13.47
C GLY A 69 12.06 -2.82 13.48
N LEU A 70 12.42 -2.23 12.34
CA LEU A 70 12.75 -0.81 12.26
C LEU A 70 11.51 0.04 12.55
N ALA A 71 11.72 1.24 13.13
CA ALA A 71 10.65 2.20 13.35
C ALA A 71 10.10 2.76 12.02
N PRO A 72 8.79 3.13 11.94
CA PRO A 72 8.14 3.58 10.70
C PRO A 72 8.83 4.73 9.98
N ASN A 73 9.37 5.70 10.72
CA ASN A 73 10.11 6.82 10.13
C ASN A 73 11.39 6.34 9.42
N ARG A 74 12.08 5.35 9.98
CA ARG A 74 13.29 4.76 9.36
C ARG A 74 12.93 4.01 8.07
N ILE A 75 11.82 3.29 8.08
CA ILE A 75 11.30 2.59 6.89
C ILE A 75 10.88 3.59 5.81
N CYS A 76 10.20 4.68 6.20
CA CYS A 76 9.86 5.76 5.28
C CYS A 76 11.13 6.38 4.64
N HIS A 77 12.15 6.67 5.44
CA HIS A 77 13.43 7.20 4.97
C HIS A 77 14.19 6.23 4.04
N LYS A 78 13.96 4.93 4.15
CA LYS A 78 14.49 3.95 3.20
C LYS A 78 13.76 3.95 1.84
N GLY A 79 12.65 4.67 1.71
CA GLY A 79 11.90 4.78 0.47
C GLY A 79 10.67 3.87 0.40
N ILE A 80 10.10 3.49 1.54
CA ILE A 80 8.81 2.79 1.61
C ILE A 80 7.72 3.77 2.04
N GLY A 81 6.83 4.13 1.12
CA GLY A 81 5.66 4.95 1.39
C GLY A 81 4.42 4.10 1.67
N ARG A 82 3.49 4.62 2.46
CA ARG A 82 2.25 3.92 2.79
C ARG A 82 1.06 4.87 2.84
N THR A 83 -0.11 4.42 2.36
CA THR A 83 -1.39 5.01 2.71
C THR A 83 -2.00 4.31 3.92
N PHE A 84 -2.93 4.99 4.57
CA PHE A 84 -3.72 4.44 5.66
C PHE A 84 -5.18 4.30 5.22
N GLN A 85 -5.84 3.26 5.70
CA GLN A 85 -7.24 2.97 5.42
C GLN A 85 -8.16 4.16 5.73
N ILE A 86 -7.89 4.88 6.84
CA ILE A 86 -8.63 6.09 7.25
C ILE A 86 -7.72 7.29 7.04
N PRO A 87 -8.00 8.18 6.06
CA PRO A 87 -7.24 9.39 5.85
C PRO A 87 -7.28 10.33 7.07
N ARG A 88 -6.13 10.86 7.44
CA ARG A 88 -5.98 11.81 8.57
C ARG A 88 -5.27 13.08 8.12
N PRO A 89 -5.96 14.00 7.42
CA PRO A 89 -5.37 15.26 7.01
C PRO A 89 -5.17 16.19 8.21
N PHE A 90 -4.18 17.07 8.09
CA PHE A 90 -4.03 18.23 8.99
C PHE A 90 -5.07 19.29 8.59
N ARG A 91 -6.19 19.35 9.31
CA ARG A 91 -7.36 20.16 8.94
C ARG A 91 -7.08 21.67 8.87
N ASN A 92 -6.13 22.14 9.65
CA ASN A 92 -5.76 23.58 9.69
C ASN A 92 -4.73 23.97 8.63
N LEU A 93 -4.34 23.05 7.76
CA LEU A 93 -3.39 23.26 6.69
C LEU A 93 -4.07 23.12 5.33
N SER A 94 -3.60 23.90 4.35
CA SER A 94 -4.00 23.73 2.95
C SER A 94 -3.63 22.33 2.42
N LEU A 95 -4.18 21.92 1.27
CA LEU A 95 -3.78 20.68 0.60
C LEU A 95 -2.29 20.65 0.32
N LEU A 96 -1.78 21.78 -0.18
CA LEU A 96 -0.38 21.91 -0.53
C LEU A 96 0.53 21.79 0.71
N GLU A 97 0.18 22.42 1.84
CA GLU A 97 0.91 22.30 3.10
C GLU A 97 0.87 20.88 3.67
N ASN A 98 -0.28 20.19 3.59
CA ASN A 98 -0.41 18.80 4.00
C ASN A 98 0.59 17.89 3.28
N VAL A 99 0.77 18.11 1.99
CA VAL A 99 1.66 17.30 1.16
C VAL A 99 3.12 17.74 1.31
N ALA A 100 3.39 19.06 1.42
CA ALA A 100 4.73 19.60 1.63
C ALA A 100 5.37 19.10 2.94
N LEU A 101 4.58 18.96 4.01
CA LEU A 101 5.05 18.34 5.26
C LEU A 101 5.54 16.91 5.05
N SER A 102 4.84 16.13 4.25
CA SER A 102 5.26 14.76 3.93
C SER A 102 6.55 14.72 3.11
N ALA A 103 6.72 15.64 2.17
CA ALA A 103 7.97 15.82 1.43
C ALA A 103 9.15 16.21 2.36
N PHE A 104 8.89 17.06 3.35
CA PHE A 104 9.91 17.52 4.28
C PHE A 104 10.39 16.44 5.24
N PHE A 105 9.46 15.69 5.84
CA PHE A 105 9.78 14.68 6.86
C PHE A 105 9.97 13.27 6.31
N GLY A 106 9.57 13.00 5.07
CA GLY A 106 9.57 11.66 4.49
C GLY A 106 10.90 11.20 3.89
N GLN A 107 11.93 12.05 3.90
CA GLN A 107 13.24 11.73 3.32
C GLN A 107 14.34 11.80 4.37
N ASP A 108 15.37 10.96 4.22
CA ASP A 108 16.54 10.92 5.12
C ASP A 108 17.55 12.05 4.83
N ARG A 109 17.32 12.85 3.81
CA ARG A 109 18.14 13.98 3.42
C ARG A 109 17.43 15.30 3.69
N HIS A 110 18.22 16.37 3.89
CA HIS A 110 17.64 17.71 3.94
C HIS A 110 17.03 18.07 2.58
N VAL A 111 15.74 18.36 2.58
CA VAL A 111 15.01 18.85 1.41
C VAL A 111 14.76 20.34 1.60
N SER A 112 15.11 21.15 0.60
CA SER A 112 14.86 22.60 0.69
C SER A 112 13.35 22.88 0.75
N ARG A 113 12.97 24.01 1.36
CA ARG A 113 11.57 24.44 1.39
C ARG A 113 10.97 24.52 -0.02
N THR A 114 11.71 25.07 -0.97
CA THR A 114 11.29 25.17 -2.37
C THR A 114 11.05 23.82 -3.00
N ASP A 115 11.92 22.83 -2.75
CA ASP A 115 11.72 21.47 -3.25
C ASP A 115 10.52 20.77 -2.61
N CYS A 116 10.27 21.00 -1.31
CA CYS A 116 9.08 20.47 -0.64
C CYS A 116 7.78 20.97 -1.31
N TRP A 117 7.72 22.25 -1.66
CA TRP A 117 6.58 22.83 -2.36
C TRP A 117 6.43 22.25 -3.77
N ARG A 118 7.51 22.16 -4.54
CA ARG A 118 7.51 21.56 -5.88
C ARG A 118 7.05 20.09 -5.84
N LEU A 119 7.58 19.30 -4.91
CA LEU A 119 7.17 17.89 -4.74
C LEU A 119 5.69 17.78 -4.36
N ALA A 120 5.19 18.71 -3.54
CA ALA A 120 3.78 18.73 -3.15
C ALA A 120 2.88 19.07 -4.34
N GLU A 121 3.23 20.08 -5.14
CA GLU A 121 2.51 20.44 -6.37
C GLU A 121 2.47 19.28 -7.36
N GLU A 122 3.62 18.63 -7.61
CA GLU A 122 3.71 17.46 -8.49
C GLU A 122 2.82 16.30 -8.00
N ALA A 123 2.85 16.00 -6.69
CA ALA A 123 2.07 14.93 -6.11
C ALA A 123 0.55 15.22 -6.17
N LEU A 124 0.14 16.46 -5.86
CA LEU A 124 -1.27 16.89 -5.96
C LEU A 124 -1.78 16.83 -7.41
N ALA A 125 -0.99 17.34 -8.36
CA ALA A 125 -1.32 17.27 -9.78
C ALA A 125 -1.45 15.82 -10.27
N LEU A 126 -0.57 14.93 -9.83
CA LEU A 126 -0.59 13.52 -10.21
C LEU A 126 -1.88 12.82 -9.77
N VAL A 127 -2.40 13.16 -8.57
CA VAL A 127 -3.65 12.60 -8.06
C VAL A 127 -4.90 13.41 -8.48
N GLY A 128 -4.73 14.50 -9.23
CA GLY A 128 -5.83 15.33 -9.72
C GLY A 128 -6.51 16.16 -8.62
N LEU A 129 -5.75 16.62 -7.63
CA LEU A 129 -6.18 17.59 -6.63
C LEU A 129 -5.68 18.99 -6.96
N SER A 130 -6.34 20.01 -6.38
CA SER A 130 -5.94 21.41 -6.55
C SER A 130 -4.56 21.68 -5.96
N THR A 131 -3.75 22.42 -6.70
CA THR A 131 -2.44 22.95 -6.26
C THR A 131 -2.54 24.39 -5.75
N ASP A 132 -3.75 24.98 -5.70
CA ASP A 132 -3.95 26.30 -5.12
C ASP A 132 -3.56 26.29 -3.63
N ALA A 133 -2.66 27.20 -3.26
CA ALA A 133 -2.17 27.34 -1.90
C ALA A 133 -3.29 27.64 -0.87
N ARG A 134 -4.45 28.11 -1.32
CA ARG A 134 -5.62 28.41 -0.47
C ARG A 134 -6.61 27.25 -0.36
N ALA A 135 -6.46 26.20 -1.19
CA ALA A 135 -7.35 25.05 -1.14
C ALA A 135 -7.17 24.30 0.17
N GLY A 136 -8.18 24.31 1.03
CA GLY A 136 -8.20 23.63 2.32
C GLY A 136 -8.71 22.20 2.24
N THR A 137 -8.77 21.55 3.38
CA THR A 137 -9.30 20.16 3.51
C THR A 137 -10.80 20.14 3.79
N ASP A 138 -11.40 21.28 4.12
CA ASP A 138 -12.82 21.39 4.46
C ASP A 138 -13.70 21.10 3.25
N GLY A 139 -14.73 20.26 3.45
CA GLY A 139 -15.67 19.89 2.39
C GLY A 139 -15.15 18.84 1.40
N LEU A 140 -13.95 18.28 1.60
CA LEU A 140 -13.47 17.15 0.79
C LEU A 140 -14.31 15.91 1.03
N GLY A 141 -14.84 15.32 -0.04
CA GLY A 141 -15.47 14.00 -0.01
C GLY A 141 -14.44 12.86 0.19
N ALA A 142 -14.93 11.65 0.41
CA ALA A 142 -14.09 10.47 0.70
C ALA A 142 -13.02 10.22 -0.37
N ALA A 143 -13.37 10.31 -1.65
CA ALA A 143 -12.42 10.13 -2.76
C ALA A 143 -11.30 11.18 -2.75
N ALA A 144 -11.63 12.46 -2.50
CA ALA A 144 -10.64 13.52 -2.45
C ALA A 144 -9.69 13.37 -1.23
N LEU A 145 -10.21 12.92 -0.08
CA LEU A 145 -9.38 12.61 1.09
C LEU A 145 -8.41 11.46 0.82
N LYS A 146 -8.83 10.43 0.10
CA LYS A 146 -7.95 9.33 -0.32
C LYS A 146 -6.89 9.77 -1.32
N LYS A 147 -7.26 10.62 -2.28
CA LYS A 147 -6.30 11.26 -3.18
C LYS A 147 -5.26 12.08 -2.42
N LEU A 148 -5.69 12.82 -1.39
CA LEU A 148 -4.77 13.60 -0.55
C LEU A 148 -3.80 12.68 0.23
N GLU A 149 -4.29 11.59 0.79
CA GLU A 149 -3.45 10.60 1.48
C GLU A 149 -2.43 9.97 0.52
N LEU A 150 -2.86 9.65 -0.71
CA LEU A 150 -1.97 9.17 -1.75
C LEU A 150 -0.92 10.21 -2.15
N ALA A 151 -1.31 11.49 -2.33
CA ALA A 151 -0.38 12.58 -2.62
C ALA A 151 0.68 12.74 -1.52
N ARG A 152 0.27 12.65 -0.25
CA ARG A 152 1.17 12.71 0.90
C ARG A 152 2.19 11.58 0.90
N ALA A 153 1.75 10.34 0.59
CA ALA A 153 2.64 9.21 0.47
C ALA A 153 3.61 9.36 -0.73
N LEU A 154 3.12 9.83 -1.88
CA LEU A 154 3.95 10.04 -3.06
C LEU A 154 5.01 11.15 -2.89
N ALA A 155 4.69 12.19 -2.11
CA ALA A 155 5.62 13.29 -1.83
C ALA A 155 6.84 12.87 -1.02
N THR A 156 6.80 11.72 -0.32
CA THR A 156 7.99 11.12 0.30
C THR A 156 8.95 10.50 -0.72
N GLN A 157 8.60 10.49 -2.01
CA GLN A 157 9.35 9.89 -3.12
C GLN A 157 9.67 8.39 -2.87
N PRO A 158 8.66 7.57 -2.63
CA PRO A 158 8.89 6.16 -2.32
C PRO A 158 9.33 5.39 -3.56
N ARG A 159 10.14 4.35 -3.37
CA ARG A 159 10.46 3.32 -4.38
C ARG A 159 9.51 2.13 -4.28
N LEU A 160 9.05 1.85 -3.06
CA LEU A 160 7.99 0.88 -2.78
C LEU A 160 6.80 1.60 -2.13
N PHE A 161 5.62 1.39 -2.68
CA PHE A 161 4.39 1.97 -2.18
C PHE A 161 3.43 0.90 -1.66
N LEU A 162 3.04 1.01 -0.41
CA LEU A 162 2.08 0.13 0.25
C LEU A 162 0.69 0.78 0.23
N ALA A 163 -0.19 0.33 -0.67
CA ALA A 163 -1.57 0.81 -0.79
C ALA A 163 -2.51 -0.07 0.04
N ASP A 164 -3.10 0.48 1.09
CA ASP A 164 -3.95 -0.25 2.05
C ASP A 164 -5.41 0.16 1.89
N GLU A 165 -6.26 -0.77 1.38
CA GLU A 165 -7.70 -0.61 1.19
C GLU A 165 -8.11 0.77 0.63
N SER A 166 -7.44 1.18 -0.44
CA SER A 166 -7.57 2.52 -1.02
C SER A 166 -8.90 2.76 -1.73
N LEU A 167 -9.66 1.70 -2.04
CA LEU A 167 -10.93 1.77 -2.78
C LEU A 167 -12.17 1.80 -1.88
N ASN A 168 -12.04 1.55 -0.59
CA ASN A 168 -13.19 1.51 0.33
C ASN A 168 -14.00 2.82 0.33
N GLY A 169 -15.32 2.68 0.15
CA GLY A 169 -16.25 3.83 0.15
C GLY A 169 -16.23 4.67 -1.12
N LEU A 170 -15.59 4.17 -2.18
CA LEU A 170 -15.66 4.74 -3.54
C LEU A 170 -16.77 4.06 -4.35
N ASP A 171 -17.37 4.79 -5.28
CA ASP A 171 -18.26 4.20 -6.29
C ASP A 171 -17.44 3.49 -7.40
N HIS A 172 -18.12 2.78 -8.31
CA HIS A 172 -17.44 2.02 -9.37
C HIS A 172 -16.58 2.89 -10.29
N ALA A 173 -17.01 4.11 -10.63
CA ALA A 173 -16.25 5.01 -11.48
C ALA A 173 -15.02 5.56 -10.76
N GLU A 174 -15.17 5.90 -9.48
CA GLU A 174 -14.06 6.32 -8.61
C GLU A 174 -13.03 5.21 -8.39
N MET A 175 -13.49 3.95 -8.25
CA MET A 175 -12.61 2.78 -8.14
C MET A 175 -11.79 2.57 -9.42
N ASP A 176 -12.40 2.66 -10.58
CA ASP A 176 -11.71 2.55 -11.86
C ASP A 176 -10.67 3.68 -12.04
N GLN A 177 -11.03 4.92 -11.66
CA GLN A 177 -10.10 6.04 -11.67
C GLN A 177 -8.92 5.83 -10.72
N ALA A 178 -9.16 5.30 -9.52
CA ALA A 178 -8.09 5.01 -8.56
C ALA A 178 -7.16 3.90 -9.07
N ALA A 179 -7.71 2.86 -9.70
CA ALA A 179 -6.95 1.80 -10.34
C ALA A 179 -6.04 2.33 -11.47
N ASP A 180 -6.60 3.17 -12.36
CA ASP A 180 -5.84 3.80 -13.43
C ASP A 180 -4.77 4.76 -12.91
N MET A 181 -5.05 5.43 -11.80
CA MET A 181 -4.08 6.28 -11.11
C MET A 181 -2.88 5.46 -10.60
N LEU A 182 -3.08 4.30 -9.98
CA LEU A 182 -1.99 3.43 -9.54
C LEU A 182 -1.13 2.95 -10.72
N ARG A 183 -1.76 2.55 -11.84
CA ARG A 183 -1.03 2.20 -13.07
C ARG A 183 -0.22 3.38 -13.61
N ARG A 184 -0.79 4.58 -13.58
CA ARG A 184 -0.13 5.81 -14.00
C ARG A 184 1.07 6.12 -13.10
N ILE A 185 0.92 6.04 -11.77
CA ILE A 185 1.99 6.25 -10.78
C ILE A 185 3.15 5.28 -11.05
N ARG A 186 2.85 3.96 -11.20
CA ARG A 186 3.86 2.97 -11.56
C ARG A 186 4.62 3.35 -12.82
N ARG A 187 3.90 3.69 -13.90
CA ARG A 187 4.50 3.97 -15.21
C ARG A 187 5.32 5.27 -15.22
N GLU A 188 4.81 6.35 -14.60
CA GLU A 188 5.44 7.67 -14.65
C GLU A 188 6.55 7.85 -13.63
N LYS A 189 6.46 7.18 -12.48
CA LYS A 189 7.43 7.31 -11.38
C LYS A 189 8.31 6.08 -11.17
N GLY A 190 8.05 4.96 -11.87
CA GLY A 190 8.79 3.71 -11.69
C GLY A 190 8.60 3.07 -10.32
N ILE A 191 7.51 3.39 -9.60
CA ILE A 191 7.26 2.93 -8.24
C ILE A 191 6.75 1.49 -8.26
N THR A 192 7.32 0.64 -7.42
CA THR A 192 6.80 -0.71 -7.11
C THR A 192 5.63 -0.58 -6.13
N ILE A 193 4.57 -1.36 -6.31
CA ILE A 193 3.36 -1.23 -5.50
C ILE A 193 2.98 -2.59 -4.90
N VAL A 194 2.73 -2.64 -3.59
CA VAL A 194 2.00 -3.74 -2.96
C VAL A 194 0.62 -3.20 -2.59
N TRP A 195 -0.41 -3.82 -3.12
CA TRP A 195 -1.78 -3.35 -2.98
C TRP A 195 -2.65 -4.36 -2.23
N VAL A 196 -3.18 -3.94 -1.09
CA VAL A 196 -4.19 -4.71 -0.34
C VAL A 196 -5.57 -4.20 -0.69
N GLU A 197 -6.42 -5.09 -1.19
CA GLU A 197 -7.83 -4.82 -1.47
C GLU A 197 -8.68 -6.08 -1.28
N HIS A 198 -9.96 -5.85 -1.04
CA HIS A 198 -10.97 -6.90 -1.00
C HIS A 198 -11.94 -6.83 -2.19
N ILE A 199 -11.86 -5.77 -3.01
CA ILE A 199 -12.66 -5.59 -4.23
C ILE A 199 -11.94 -6.25 -5.40
N MET A 200 -12.11 -7.57 -5.53
CA MET A 200 -11.38 -8.41 -6.47
C MET A 200 -11.52 -7.98 -7.92
N GLY A 201 -12.72 -7.53 -8.34
CA GLY A 201 -12.99 -7.17 -9.73
C GLY A 201 -12.12 -6.03 -10.25
N VAL A 202 -11.74 -5.07 -9.41
CA VAL A 202 -10.85 -3.97 -9.79
C VAL A 202 -9.38 -4.38 -9.64
N LEU A 203 -9.01 -4.98 -8.50
CA LEU A 203 -7.64 -5.38 -8.21
C LEU A 203 -7.08 -6.31 -9.28
N MET A 204 -7.81 -7.39 -9.63
CA MET A 204 -7.36 -8.42 -10.59
C MET A 204 -7.07 -7.87 -12.00
N ARG A 205 -7.62 -6.71 -12.35
CA ARG A 205 -7.35 -6.05 -13.65
C ARG A 205 -6.06 -5.21 -13.65
N VAL A 206 -5.50 -4.93 -12.48
CA VAL A 206 -4.40 -3.95 -12.30
C VAL A 206 -3.10 -4.63 -11.94
N VAL A 207 -3.17 -5.66 -11.08
CA VAL A 207 -1.98 -6.31 -10.53
C VAL A 207 -1.36 -7.29 -11.53
N ASP A 208 -0.04 -7.41 -11.46
CA ASP A 208 0.72 -8.37 -12.29
C ASP A 208 0.66 -9.77 -11.68
N ARG A 209 0.66 -9.86 -10.35
CA ARG A 209 0.65 -11.10 -9.57
C ARG A 209 -0.11 -10.89 -8.27
N VAL A 210 -0.61 -11.98 -7.69
CA VAL A 210 -1.29 -11.98 -6.39
C VAL A 210 -0.65 -12.98 -5.44
N VAL A 211 -0.62 -12.61 -4.16
CA VAL A 211 -0.39 -13.49 -3.02
C VAL A 211 -1.68 -13.55 -2.22
N VAL A 212 -2.20 -14.75 -2.00
CA VAL A 212 -3.45 -14.96 -1.28
C VAL A 212 -3.16 -15.49 0.11
N LEU A 213 -3.62 -14.76 1.12
CA LEU A 213 -3.51 -15.14 2.52
C LEU A 213 -4.84 -15.72 3.02
N ASP A 214 -4.75 -16.78 3.79
CA ASP A 214 -5.85 -17.30 4.61
C ASP A 214 -5.32 -17.75 5.97
N HIS A 215 -6.03 -17.42 7.05
CA HIS A 215 -5.64 -17.75 8.43
C HIS A 215 -4.17 -17.48 8.79
N GLY A 216 -3.58 -16.43 8.20
CA GLY A 216 -2.20 -16.01 8.43
C GLY A 216 -1.14 -16.75 7.62
N GLU A 217 -1.52 -17.61 6.69
CA GLU A 217 -0.63 -18.40 5.83
C GLU A 217 -0.86 -18.07 4.35
N VAL A 218 0.16 -18.27 3.49
CA VAL A 218 0.01 -18.15 2.04
C VAL A 218 -0.65 -19.42 1.50
N ILE A 219 -1.80 -19.27 0.85
CA ILE A 219 -2.49 -20.42 0.21
C ILE A 219 -2.29 -20.46 -1.31
N PHE A 220 -1.93 -19.32 -1.92
CA PHE A 220 -1.69 -19.23 -3.37
C PHE A 220 -0.77 -18.05 -3.68
N GLU A 221 0.05 -18.22 -4.70
CA GLU A 221 0.86 -17.17 -5.32
C GLU A 221 0.91 -17.40 -6.83
N GLY A 222 0.63 -16.35 -7.62
CA GLY A 222 0.65 -16.48 -9.09
C GLY A 222 -0.11 -15.38 -9.82
N ALA A 223 -0.35 -15.60 -11.10
CA ALA A 223 -1.10 -14.68 -11.96
C ALA A 223 -2.57 -14.53 -11.49
N PRO A 224 -3.19 -13.34 -11.64
CA PRO A 224 -4.56 -13.08 -11.22
C PRO A 224 -5.58 -14.08 -11.81
N ALA A 225 -5.44 -14.44 -13.09
CA ALA A 225 -6.33 -15.42 -13.75
C ALA A 225 -6.20 -16.83 -13.15
N ALA A 226 -4.99 -17.23 -12.75
CA ALA A 226 -4.77 -18.52 -12.09
C ALA A 226 -5.36 -18.54 -10.67
N ALA A 227 -5.27 -17.42 -9.94
CA ALA A 227 -5.89 -17.29 -8.62
C ALA A 227 -7.42 -17.45 -8.68
N GLN A 228 -8.07 -16.88 -9.70
CA GLN A 228 -9.52 -17.01 -9.90
C GLN A 228 -9.98 -18.44 -10.22
N ALA A 229 -9.08 -19.26 -10.73
CA ALA A 229 -9.34 -20.68 -11.06
C ALA A 229 -8.86 -21.66 -9.97
N ASP A 230 -8.05 -21.19 -8.99
CA ASP A 230 -7.56 -22.05 -7.91
C ASP A 230 -8.68 -22.41 -6.94
N ARG A 231 -8.89 -23.72 -6.72
CA ARG A 231 -9.96 -24.23 -5.86
C ARG A 231 -9.90 -23.68 -4.44
N ARG A 232 -8.71 -23.61 -3.85
CA ARG A 232 -8.52 -23.10 -2.48
C ARG A 232 -8.89 -21.63 -2.37
N VAL A 233 -8.52 -20.83 -3.39
CA VAL A 233 -8.86 -19.40 -3.45
C VAL A 233 -10.37 -19.23 -3.57
N VAL A 234 -11.02 -19.96 -4.47
CA VAL A 234 -12.49 -19.91 -4.66
C VAL A 234 -13.21 -20.31 -3.37
N GLU A 235 -12.79 -21.39 -2.72
CA GLU A 235 -13.39 -21.88 -1.48
C GLU A 235 -13.32 -20.85 -0.34
N VAL A 236 -12.20 -20.15 -0.19
CA VAL A 236 -11.99 -19.12 0.85
C VAL A 236 -12.88 -17.91 0.65
N TYR A 237 -13.22 -17.55 -0.60
CA TYR A 237 -14.05 -16.37 -0.90
C TYR A 237 -15.54 -16.67 -1.03
N LEU A 238 -15.91 -17.82 -1.59
CA LEU A 238 -17.30 -18.18 -1.90
C LEU A 238 -17.87 -19.30 -1.03
N GLY A 239 -17.00 -19.90 -0.20
CA GLY A 239 -17.37 -21.05 0.63
C GLY A 239 -17.24 -22.39 -0.09
N PRO A 240 -17.24 -23.52 0.65
CA PRO A 240 -17.00 -24.86 0.12
C PRO A 240 -18.07 -25.32 -0.89
N GLU A 241 -19.28 -24.79 -0.83
CA GLU A 241 -20.38 -25.13 -1.74
C GLU A 241 -20.17 -24.61 -3.18
N ALA A 242 -19.32 -23.60 -3.36
CA ALA A 242 -19.04 -23.04 -4.69
C ALA A 242 -18.06 -23.90 -5.53
N VAL A 243 -17.49 -24.92 -4.93
CA VAL A 243 -16.42 -25.75 -5.52
C VAL A 243 -16.88 -27.22 -5.67
N ALA A 244 -18.12 -27.53 -5.28
CA ALA A 244 -18.73 -28.87 -5.34
C ALA A 244 -19.28 -29.23 -6.75
#